data_7f7111e985610a34caefebdeb5ab1456
#
_entry.id   7f7111e985610a34caefebdeb5ab1456
#
_cell.length_a   1.000
_cell.length_b   1.000
_cell.length_c   1.000
_cell.angle_alpha   90.00
_cell.angle_beta   90.00
_cell.angle_gamma   90.00
#
_symmetry.space_group_name_H-M   'P 1'
#
loop_
_entity.id
_entity.type
_entity.pdbx_description
1 polymer ?
#
loop_
_entity_poly.entity_id
_entity_poly.type
_entity_poly.pdbx_seq_one_letter_code
_entity_poly.pdbx_strand_id
1 'polypeptide(L)'
;MTFERVGLIVNPQSGAGRALLAAVEALRALAPREVWTGAGEMGGDALAGLPATAHLLDWSALSGRARSAWIAQRCVEAGVDVLVVLGGDGTLADVALAIQGSAVPLLGVGVGTANVGPLVTCLAVDVGRLAGAEFEVVHVPGLLAGVNGADLGLGFNDVVVDFTVLATIDGQMVNVDAVGKMSGQNIRRDPEPIGGPDTWVIRREGAIETQVAEGAQVATLIAGLPDKRFYGKAIAGGVLLSAMLDEPAGCLVCDHLLIRTTLDPAAHRRSEPVLSRYVGLRETDRLEAGGFRTGAVLCADGNPLALMSATDIAHVRVRRGLARSLRLKENTR
;
A
#
# COMPACT_ATOMS: atom_id res chain seq x y z
N MET A 1 9.71 21.29 -12.28
CA MET A 1 10.64 21.12 -11.14
C MET A 1 11.87 20.42 -11.64
N THR A 2 13.05 20.90 -11.33
CA THR A 2 14.31 20.18 -11.53
C THR A 2 14.77 19.66 -10.18
N PHE A 3 15.25 18.41 -10.14
CA PHE A 3 15.74 17.79 -8.92
C PHE A 3 17.26 17.66 -9.04
N GLU A 4 18.02 18.39 -8.24
CA GLU A 4 19.48 18.32 -8.27
C GLU A 4 19.99 17.13 -7.44
N ARG A 5 19.33 16.85 -6.31
CA ARG A 5 19.69 15.81 -5.35
C ARG A 5 18.55 14.80 -5.24
N VAL A 6 18.77 13.59 -5.72
CA VAL A 6 17.77 12.51 -5.75
C VAL A 6 18.15 11.41 -4.76
N GLY A 7 17.20 11.02 -3.91
CA GLY A 7 17.26 9.75 -3.20
C GLY A 7 16.66 8.65 -4.09
N LEU A 8 17.38 7.58 -4.34
CA LEU A 8 16.91 6.44 -5.14
C LEU A 8 16.77 5.19 -4.26
N ILE A 9 15.63 4.54 -4.35
CA ILE A 9 15.35 3.26 -3.67
C ILE A 9 14.80 2.27 -4.67
N VAL A 10 15.50 1.17 -4.87
CA VAL A 10 15.07 0.09 -5.75
C VAL A 10 14.76 -1.14 -4.93
N ASN A 11 13.57 -1.70 -5.07
CA ASN A 11 13.27 -3.02 -4.51
C ASN A 11 13.60 -4.11 -5.56
N PRO A 12 14.69 -4.87 -5.39
CA PRO A 12 15.12 -5.85 -6.38
C PRO A 12 14.15 -7.02 -6.53
N GLN A 13 13.30 -7.27 -5.52
CA GLN A 13 12.30 -8.34 -5.55
C GLN A 13 11.03 -7.95 -6.31
N SER A 14 10.87 -6.67 -6.66
CA SER A 14 9.69 -6.19 -7.38
C SER A 14 9.87 -6.29 -8.89
N GLY A 15 8.82 -6.72 -9.58
CA GLY A 15 8.75 -6.66 -11.04
C GLY A 15 9.67 -7.60 -11.80
N ALA A 16 10.14 -8.71 -11.19
CA ALA A 16 11.00 -9.71 -11.85
C ALA A 16 12.23 -9.10 -12.57
N GLY A 17 12.98 -8.23 -11.89
CA GLY A 17 14.20 -7.60 -12.42
C GLY A 17 13.97 -6.31 -13.23
N ARG A 18 12.73 -5.91 -13.49
CA ARG A 18 12.42 -4.67 -14.23
C ARG A 18 12.71 -3.40 -13.45
N ALA A 19 12.79 -3.48 -12.11
CA ALA A 19 13.01 -2.33 -11.25
C ALA A 19 14.33 -1.61 -11.56
N LEU A 20 15.42 -2.33 -11.79
CA LEU A 20 16.72 -1.75 -12.11
C LEU A 20 16.71 -0.99 -13.44
N LEU A 21 16.11 -1.58 -14.49
CA LEU A 21 16.01 -0.91 -15.79
C LEU A 21 15.18 0.37 -15.69
N ALA A 22 14.05 0.32 -15.02
CA ALA A 22 13.22 1.50 -14.79
C ALA A 22 13.93 2.57 -13.94
N ALA A 23 14.83 2.17 -13.01
CA ALA A 23 15.65 3.10 -12.24
C ALA A 23 16.65 3.85 -13.13
N VAL A 24 17.33 3.15 -14.02
CA VAL A 24 18.25 3.77 -15.00
C VAL A 24 17.51 4.78 -15.87
N GLU A 25 16.32 4.42 -16.38
CA GLU A 25 15.51 5.30 -17.21
C GLU A 25 14.98 6.51 -16.42
N ALA A 26 14.55 6.31 -15.16
CA ALA A 26 14.12 7.41 -14.29
C ALA A 26 15.26 8.40 -14.04
N LEU A 27 16.46 7.93 -13.72
CA LEU A 27 17.62 8.79 -13.50
C LEU A 27 18.03 9.53 -14.77
N ARG A 28 17.96 8.89 -15.94
CA ARG A 28 18.20 9.57 -17.23
C ARG A 28 17.17 10.65 -17.51
N ALA A 29 15.90 10.38 -17.23
CA ALA A 29 14.82 11.34 -17.44
C ALA A 29 14.88 12.54 -16.50
N LEU A 30 15.26 12.34 -15.23
CA LEU A 30 15.38 13.39 -14.21
C LEU A 30 16.71 14.13 -14.27
N ALA A 31 17.78 13.48 -14.79
CA ALA A 31 19.13 14.01 -14.94
C ALA A 31 19.68 14.71 -13.67
N PRO A 32 19.68 14.07 -12.49
CA PRO A 32 20.15 14.67 -11.26
C PRO A 32 21.67 14.88 -11.27
N ARG A 33 22.15 15.83 -10.44
CA ARG A 33 23.58 16.03 -10.20
C ARG A 33 24.16 15.05 -9.19
N GLU A 34 23.36 14.75 -8.15
CA GLU A 34 23.74 13.85 -7.07
C GLU A 34 22.64 12.79 -6.83
N VAL A 35 23.04 11.56 -6.54
CA VAL A 35 22.14 10.47 -6.18
C VAL A 35 22.61 9.79 -4.90
N TRP A 36 21.72 9.75 -3.92
CA TRP A 36 21.85 9.02 -2.66
C TRP A 36 21.08 7.71 -2.76
N THR A 37 21.72 6.56 -2.57
CA THR A 37 21.07 5.26 -2.75
C THR A 37 21.76 4.15 -1.98
N GLY A 38 21.08 3.03 -1.79
CA GLY A 38 21.71 1.82 -1.25
C GLY A 38 22.70 1.22 -2.23
N ALA A 39 23.82 0.70 -1.72
CA ALA A 39 24.83 0.02 -2.55
C ALA A 39 24.22 -1.20 -3.29
N GLY A 40 24.78 -1.54 -4.44
CA GLY A 40 24.40 -2.70 -5.24
C GLY A 40 22.93 -2.67 -5.70
N GLU A 41 22.24 -3.78 -5.52
CA GLU A 41 20.86 -4.02 -5.99
C GLU A 41 19.80 -3.04 -5.48
N MET A 42 20.07 -2.34 -4.35
CA MET A 42 19.12 -1.37 -3.77
C MET A 42 19.14 -0.01 -4.48
N GLY A 43 19.90 0.12 -5.59
CA GLY A 43 19.90 1.29 -6.46
C GLY A 43 21.30 1.67 -6.98
N GLY A 44 22.38 1.27 -6.30
CA GLY A 44 23.75 1.57 -6.71
C GLY A 44 24.08 1.09 -8.13
N ASP A 45 23.58 -0.09 -8.51
CA ASP A 45 23.80 -0.68 -9.83
C ASP A 45 23.15 0.14 -10.97
N ALA A 46 22.13 0.96 -10.65
CA ALA A 46 21.49 1.83 -11.65
C ALA A 46 22.35 3.04 -12.04
N LEU A 47 23.41 3.33 -11.29
CA LEU A 47 24.28 4.50 -11.53
C LEU A 47 25.39 4.25 -12.54
N ALA A 48 25.59 3.00 -12.97
CA ALA A 48 26.64 2.65 -13.91
C ALA A 48 26.51 3.44 -15.22
N GLY A 49 27.54 4.24 -15.54
CA GLY A 49 27.59 5.04 -16.76
C GLY A 49 26.73 6.31 -16.77
N LEU A 50 26.14 6.69 -15.62
CA LEU A 50 25.44 7.97 -15.48
C LEU A 50 26.38 9.07 -14.97
N PRO A 51 26.20 10.34 -15.41
CA PRO A 51 27.10 11.46 -15.04
C PRO A 51 26.82 12.04 -13.65
N ALA A 52 26.00 11.41 -12.82
CA ALA A 52 25.66 11.87 -11.48
C ALA A 52 26.71 11.44 -10.44
N THR A 53 26.95 12.31 -9.43
CA THR A 53 27.74 11.92 -8.26
C THR A 53 26.97 10.95 -7.38
N ALA A 54 27.54 9.76 -7.16
CA ALA A 54 26.91 8.69 -6.39
C ALA A 54 27.32 8.72 -4.90
N HIS A 55 26.35 8.68 -4.00
CA HIS A 55 26.53 8.52 -2.56
C HIS A 55 25.91 7.17 -2.15
N LEU A 56 26.77 6.15 -1.99
CA LEU A 56 26.34 4.78 -1.72
C LEU A 56 26.23 4.53 -0.21
N LEU A 57 25.06 4.11 0.23
CA LEU A 57 24.73 3.77 1.63
C LEU A 57 24.92 2.25 1.84
N ASP A 58 25.68 1.89 2.86
CA ASP A 58 25.86 0.49 3.25
C ASP A 58 24.70 0.00 4.11
N TRP A 59 23.89 -0.87 3.55
CA TRP A 59 22.73 -1.50 4.15
C TRP A 59 22.96 -2.97 4.53
N SER A 60 24.19 -3.48 4.45
CA SER A 60 24.53 -4.89 4.59
C SER A 60 24.08 -5.53 5.93
N ALA A 61 23.96 -4.74 6.99
CA ALA A 61 23.44 -5.18 8.28
C ALA A 61 21.90 -5.33 8.33
N LEU A 62 21.17 -4.99 7.26
CA LEU A 62 19.71 -4.95 7.24
C LEU A 62 19.14 -6.01 6.30
N SER A 63 17.91 -6.44 6.59
CA SER A 63 17.19 -7.41 5.76
C SER A 63 15.73 -6.99 5.53
N GLY A 64 15.12 -7.58 4.49
CA GLY A 64 13.70 -7.38 4.19
C GLY A 64 13.32 -5.91 4.03
N ARG A 65 12.17 -5.53 4.59
CA ARG A 65 11.57 -4.19 4.49
C ARG A 65 12.39 -3.09 5.16
N ALA A 66 13.18 -3.43 6.20
CA ALA A 66 13.99 -2.46 6.93
C ALA A 66 15.02 -1.76 6.03
N ARG A 67 15.49 -2.40 4.95
CA ARG A 67 16.44 -1.82 3.99
C ARG A 67 15.91 -0.55 3.35
N SER A 68 14.74 -0.64 2.71
CA SER A 68 14.11 0.50 2.02
C SER A 68 13.78 1.65 2.97
N ALA A 69 13.25 1.32 4.15
CA ALA A 69 12.93 2.30 5.19
C ALA A 69 14.17 3.06 5.67
N TRP A 70 15.25 2.33 5.96
CA TRP A 70 16.50 2.92 6.43
C TRP A 70 17.17 3.81 5.37
N ILE A 71 17.25 3.32 4.11
CA ILE A 71 17.81 4.10 3.00
C ILE A 71 17.02 5.39 2.82
N ALA A 72 15.67 5.34 2.90
CA ALA A 72 14.82 6.50 2.80
C ALA A 72 15.13 7.56 3.86
N GLN A 73 15.28 7.13 5.13
CA GLN A 73 15.66 8.03 6.23
C GLN A 73 17.01 8.69 5.99
N ARG A 74 18.02 7.94 5.57
CA ARG A 74 19.36 8.49 5.24
C ARG A 74 19.32 9.48 4.09
N CYS A 75 18.53 9.23 3.06
CA CYS A 75 18.32 10.17 1.96
C CYS A 75 17.69 11.47 2.45
N VAL A 76 16.66 11.38 3.30
CA VAL A 76 16.00 12.57 3.90
C VAL A 76 16.99 13.38 4.74
N GLU A 77 17.79 12.73 5.59
CA GLU A 77 18.83 13.37 6.39
C GLU A 77 19.91 14.03 5.55
N ALA A 78 20.23 13.47 4.38
CA ALA A 78 21.13 14.06 3.42
C ALA A 78 20.54 15.27 2.68
N GLY A 79 19.24 15.55 2.84
CA GLY A 79 18.54 16.70 2.26
C GLY A 79 18.31 16.54 0.76
N VAL A 80 17.86 15.38 0.28
CA VAL A 80 17.48 15.18 -1.12
C VAL A 80 16.20 15.96 -1.45
N ASP A 81 16.05 16.36 -2.72
CA ASP A 81 14.88 17.11 -3.20
C ASP A 81 13.65 16.21 -3.39
N VAL A 82 13.89 14.94 -3.70
CA VAL A 82 12.86 13.93 -4.00
C VAL A 82 13.37 12.52 -3.68
N LEU A 83 12.47 11.65 -3.24
CA LEU A 83 12.73 10.21 -3.17
C LEU A 83 12.07 9.51 -4.35
N VAL A 84 12.89 8.95 -5.26
CA VAL A 84 12.45 8.09 -6.36
C VAL A 84 12.47 6.65 -5.87
N VAL A 85 11.28 6.05 -5.79
CA VAL A 85 11.09 4.71 -5.22
C VAL A 85 10.53 3.77 -6.27
N LEU A 86 11.30 2.73 -6.59
CA LEU A 86 10.90 1.69 -7.54
C LEU A 86 10.50 0.43 -6.78
N GLY A 87 9.22 0.13 -6.79
CA GLY A 87 8.66 -0.98 -6.03
C GLY A 87 7.18 -1.21 -6.32
N GLY A 88 6.56 -2.10 -5.57
CA GLY A 88 5.10 -2.21 -5.49
C GLY A 88 4.53 -1.32 -4.39
N ASP A 89 3.19 -1.32 -4.24
CA ASP A 89 2.48 -0.50 -3.25
C ASP A 89 3.05 -0.66 -1.82
N GLY A 90 3.38 -1.90 -1.41
CA GLY A 90 3.97 -2.16 -0.09
C GLY A 90 5.34 -1.50 0.12
N THR A 91 6.22 -1.45 -0.91
CA THR A 91 7.52 -0.77 -0.81
C THR A 91 7.32 0.75 -0.68
N LEU A 92 6.39 1.30 -1.46
CA LEU A 92 6.04 2.73 -1.40
C LEU A 92 5.48 3.10 -0.02
N ALA A 93 4.62 2.26 0.54
CA ALA A 93 4.06 2.44 1.88
C ALA A 93 5.14 2.39 2.97
N ASP A 94 6.08 1.44 2.90
CA ASP A 94 7.19 1.32 3.85
C ASP A 94 8.08 2.57 3.85
N VAL A 95 8.41 3.08 2.66
CA VAL A 95 9.19 4.31 2.51
C VAL A 95 8.40 5.50 3.04
N ALA A 96 7.12 5.64 2.68
CA ALA A 96 6.27 6.73 3.16
C ALA A 96 6.15 6.75 4.69
N LEU A 97 6.01 5.58 5.32
CA LEU A 97 6.00 5.44 6.77
C LEU A 97 7.34 5.87 7.39
N ALA A 98 8.47 5.44 6.81
CA ALA A 98 9.79 5.73 7.33
C ALA A 98 10.16 7.23 7.31
N ILE A 99 9.59 7.98 6.37
CA ILE A 99 9.83 9.43 6.21
C ILE A 99 8.65 10.29 6.67
N GLN A 100 7.74 9.73 7.43
CA GLN A 100 6.56 10.44 7.94
C GLN A 100 6.98 11.75 8.64
N GLY A 101 6.30 12.85 8.29
CA GLY A 101 6.64 14.19 8.77
C GLY A 101 7.73 14.92 7.97
N SER A 102 8.41 14.26 7.04
CA SER A 102 9.38 14.90 6.14
C SER A 102 8.67 15.75 5.09
N ALA A 103 9.36 16.82 4.67
CA ALA A 103 8.95 17.66 3.55
C ALA A 103 9.30 17.05 2.17
N VAL A 104 10.17 16.05 2.11
CA VAL A 104 10.65 15.41 0.87
C VAL A 104 9.51 14.64 0.21
N PRO A 105 9.14 14.94 -1.05
CA PRO A 105 8.09 14.21 -1.74
C PRO A 105 8.60 12.88 -2.31
N LEU A 106 7.66 11.92 -2.47
CA LEU A 106 7.88 10.65 -3.14
C LEU A 106 7.54 10.76 -4.64
N LEU A 107 8.41 10.20 -5.48
CA LEU A 107 8.13 9.86 -6.86
C LEU A 107 8.07 8.34 -6.94
N GLY A 108 6.87 7.78 -6.86
CA GLY A 108 6.65 6.35 -6.87
C GLY A 108 6.58 5.78 -8.29
N VAL A 109 7.48 4.85 -8.62
CA VAL A 109 7.45 4.10 -9.89
C VAL A 109 6.96 2.69 -9.60
N GLY A 110 5.76 2.39 -10.07
CA GLY A 110 5.13 1.09 -9.89
C GLY A 110 5.76 0.03 -10.79
N VAL A 111 6.48 -0.93 -10.19
CA VAL A 111 7.07 -2.09 -10.87
C VAL A 111 6.50 -3.42 -10.41
N GLY A 112 5.66 -3.41 -9.40
CA GLY A 112 4.98 -4.58 -8.86
C GLY A 112 3.84 -5.09 -9.75
N THR A 113 3.04 -6.02 -9.22
CA THR A 113 1.95 -6.65 -9.98
C THR A 113 0.68 -5.79 -10.00
N ALA A 114 0.35 -5.12 -8.91
CA ALA A 114 -0.87 -4.31 -8.79
C ALA A 114 -0.61 -2.83 -9.10
N ASN A 115 0.28 -2.16 -8.37
CA ASN A 115 0.70 -0.76 -8.53
C ASN A 115 -0.47 0.23 -8.65
N VAL A 116 -1.39 0.16 -7.71
CA VAL A 116 -2.67 0.86 -7.79
C VAL A 116 -2.91 1.78 -6.58
N GLY A 117 -1.91 1.91 -5.71
CA GLY A 117 -1.98 2.80 -4.56
C GLY A 117 -1.77 4.28 -4.92
N PRO A 118 -2.21 5.19 -4.03
CA PRO A 118 -2.12 6.62 -4.28
C PRO A 118 -0.67 7.18 -4.25
N LEU A 119 0.32 6.38 -3.86
CA LEU A 119 1.74 6.77 -3.89
C LEU A 119 2.40 6.58 -5.26
N VAL A 120 1.75 5.87 -6.19
CA VAL A 120 2.27 5.62 -7.54
C VAL A 120 2.16 6.90 -8.38
N THR A 121 3.29 7.43 -8.84
CA THR A 121 3.36 8.57 -9.78
C THR A 121 3.16 8.09 -11.21
N CYS A 122 3.88 7.03 -11.60
CA CYS A 122 3.76 6.39 -12.92
C CYS A 122 4.12 4.91 -12.83
N LEU A 123 3.76 4.16 -13.86
CA LEU A 123 4.21 2.77 -14.02
C LEU A 123 5.60 2.72 -14.67
N ALA A 124 6.33 1.62 -14.49
CA ALA A 124 7.65 1.42 -15.08
C ALA A 124 7.66 1.61 -16.62
N VAL A 125 6.59 1.23 -17.30
CA VAL A 125 6.45 1.40 -18.76
C VAL A 125 6.30 2.86 -19.20
N ASP A 126 5.94 3.76 -18.27
CA ASP A 126 5.69 5.18 -18.52
C ASP A 126 6.82 6.07 -18.00
N VAL A 127 7.93 5.51 -17.50
CA VAL A 127 9.02 6.26 -16.87
C VAL A 127 9.61 7.33 -17.81
N GLY A 128 9.64 7.09 -19.11
CA GLY A 128 10.07 8.07 -20.10
C GLY A 128 9.29 9.40 -20.05
N ARG A 129 8.06 9.40 -19.53
CA ARG A 129 7.24 10.61 -19.34
C ARG A 129 7.78 11.56 -18.27
N LEU A 130 8.73 11.12 -17.45
CA LEU A 130 9.38 11.97 -16.44
C LEU A 130 10.31 13.02 -17.08
N ALA A 131 10.78 12.77 -18.30
CA ALA A 131 11.67 13.67 -18.99
C ALA A 131 10.96 15.00 -19.34
N GLY A 132 11.46 16.10 -18.78
CA GLY A 132 10.87 17.44 -18.98
C GLY A 132 9.48 17.63 -18.38
N ALA A 133 9.00 16.70 -17.58
CA ALA A 133 7.67 16.77 -16.99
C ALA A 133 7.54 17.88 -15.96
N GLU A 134 6.35 18.47 -15.88
CA GLU A 134 5.94 19.27 -14.76
C GLU A 134 5.31 18.40 -13.68
N PHE A 135 5.69 18.69 -12.43
CA PHE A 135 5.16 17.96 -11.28
C PHE A 135 4.37 18.89 -10.36
N GLU A 136 3.38 18.31 -9.70
CA GLU A 136 2.72 18.89 -8.54
C GLU A 136 2.90 17.99 -7.32
N VAL A 137 2.99 18.59 -6.15
CA VAL A 137 3.02 17.85 -4.88
C VAL A 137 1.59 17.69 -4.39
N VAL A 138 1.15 16.44 -4.26
CA VAL A 138 -0.13 16.09 -3.66
C VAL A 138 0.06 15.52 -2.26
N HIS A 139 -0.85 15.88 -1.35
CA HIS A 139 -0.88 15.32 0.00
C HIS A 139 -1.78 14.09 -0.01
N VAL A 140 -1.18 12.93 0.21
CA VAL A 140 -1.86 11.64 0.16
C VAL A 140 -2.36 11.28 1.54
N PRO A 141 -3.64 10.91 1.69
CA PRO A 141 -4.16 10.35 2.93
C PRO A 141 -3.57 8.95 3.17
N GLY A 142 -3.60 8.50 4.41
CA GLY A 142 -3.22 7.14 4.80
C GLY A 142 -4.17 6.59 5.84
N LEU A 143 -4.20 5.26 5.95
CA LEU A 143 -4.97 4.50 6.93
C LEU A 143 -4.06 4.06 8.06
N LEU A 144 -4.31 4.55 9.28
CA LEU A 144 -3.68 4.06 10.49
C LEU A 144 -4.41 2.78 10.92
N ALA A 145 -3.69 1.68 10.99
CA ALA A 145 -4.20 0.39 11.41
C ALA A 145 -3.59 -0.03 12.75
N GLY A 146 -4.40 -0.58 13.64
CA GLY A 146 -3.92 -1.01 14.95
C GLY A 146 -4.85 -1.94 15.69
N VAL A 147 -4.40 -2.35 16.88
CA VAL A 147 -5.11 -3.28 17.76
C VAL A 147 -5.15 -2.69 19.16
N ASN A 148 -6.30 -2.81 19.84
CA ASN A 148 -6.51 -2.41 21.22
C ASN A 148 -6.07 -0.96 21.54
N GLY A 149 -6.26 -0.06 20.56
CA GLY A 149 -5.91 1.36 20.68
C GLY A 149 -4.47 1.72 20.31
N ALA A 150 -3.57 0.75 20.13
CA ALA A 150 -2.22 0.98 19.66
C ALA A 150 -2.14 0.94 18.12
N ASP A 151 -1.59 1.99 17.50
CA ASP A 151 -1.32 2.00 16.06
C ASP A 151 -0.11 1.11 15.75
N LEU A 152 -0.24 0.20 14.80
CA LEU A 152 0.76 -0.78 14.43
C LEU A 152 1.36 -0.55 13.03
N GLY A 153 0.62 0.11 12.15
CA GLY A 153 1.06 0.34 10.78
C GLY A 153 0.21 1.32 10.01
N LEU A 154 0.67 1.59 8.78
CA LEU A 154 0.01 2.46 7.81
C LEU A 154 -0.31 1.68 6.55
N GLY A 155 -1.51 1.90 5.99
CA GLY A 155 -1.87 1.52 4.64
C GLY A 155 -2.06 2.76 3.77
N PHE A 156 -1.52 2.73 2.56
CA PHE A 156 -1.78 3.74 1.53
C PHE A 156 -2.65 3.20 0.40
N ASN A 157 -3.06 1.97 0.50
CA ASN A 157 -3.97 1.30 -0.42
C ASN A 157 -5.18 0.76 0.33
N ASP A 158 -4.93 -0.18 1.25
CA ASP A 158 -5.98 -0.79 2.06
C ASP A 158 -5.48 -1.29 3.41
N VAL A 159 -6.45 -1.50 4.30
CA VAL A 159 -6.31 -2.24 5.54
C VAL A 159 -7.38 -3.32 5.55
N VAL A 160 -6.97 -4.55 5.76
CA VAL A 160 -7.85 -5.72 5.78
C VAL A 160 -7.66 -6.54 7.04
N VAL A 161 -8.70 -7.27 7.43
CA VAL A 161 -8.59 -8.40 8.34
C VAL A 161 -8.89 -9.65 7.53
N ASP A 162 -7.95 -10.59 7.47
CA ASP A 162 -8.10 -11.81 6.66
C ASP A 162 -7.19 -12.92 7.20
N PHE A 163 -7.41 -14.16 6.79
CA PHE A 163 -6.49 -15.28 7.02
C PHE A 163 -5.38 -15.33 5.99
N THR A 164 -5.55 -14.63 4.88
CA THR A 164 -4.65 -14.66 3.75
C THR A 164 -4.25 -13.25 3.33
N VAL A 165 -3.13 -13.14 2.64
CA VAL A 165 -2.72 -11.94 1.91
C VAL A 165 -2.38 -12.31 0.48
N LEU A 166 -2.49 -11.35 -0.43
CA LEU A 166 -2.06 -11.53 -1.81
C LEU A 166 -0.55 -11.42 -1.91
N ALA A 167 0.07 -12.41 -2.55
CA ALA A 167 1.49 -12.42 -2.87
C ALA A 167 1.70 -12.83 -4.33
N THR A 168 2.81 -12.40 -4.91
CA THR A 168 3.23 -12.85 -6.24
C THR A 168 4.23 -13.99 -6.07
N ILE A 169 3.89 -15.17 -6.55
CA ILE A 169 4.75 -16.35 -6.61
C ILE A 169 4.84 -16.77 -8.07
N ASP A 170 6.07 -16.90 -8.61
CA ASP A 170 6.33 -17.27 -10.00
C ASP A 170 5.55 -16.42 -11.03
N GLY A 171 5.44 -15.11 -10.74
CA GLY A 171 4.73 -14.16 -11.60
C GLY A 171 3.19 -14.21 -11.50
N GLN A 172 2.64 -15.09 -10.67
CA GLN A 172 1.20 -15.22 -10.46
C GLN A 172 0.79 -14.65 -9.09
N MET A 173 -0.35 -13.97 -9.06
CA MET A 173 -0.96 -13.53 -7.82
C MET A 173 -1.66 -14.70 -7.15
N VAL A 174 -1.30 -15.00 -5.91
CA VAL A 174 -1.87 -16.11 -5.12
C VAL A 174 -2.21 -15.66 -3.71
N ASN A 175 -3.18 -16.33 -3.09
CA ASN A 175 -3.44 -16.18 -1.67
C ASN A 175 -2.42 -17.00 -0.87
N VAL A 176 -1.75 -16.37 0.08
CA VAL A 176 -0.82 -17.02 1.01
C VAL A 176 -1.26 -16.82 2.45
N ASP A 177 -0.90 -17.75 3.32
CA ASP A 177 -1.19 -17.68 4.74
C ASP A 177 -0.61 -16.43 5.38
N ALA A 178 -1.46 -15.61 5.99
CA ALA A 178 -1.04 -14.34 6.59
C ALA A 178 -0.12 -14.53 7.79
N VAL A 179 -0.35 -15.56 8.61
CA VAL A 179 0.49 -15.91 9.77
C VAL A 179 1.85 -16.40 9.29
N GLY A 180 1.89 -17.29 8.30
CA GLY A 180 3.13 -17.75 7.68
C GLY A 180 3.94 -16.59 7.11
N LYS A 181 3.28 -15.62 6.48
CA LYS A 181 3.94 -14.44 5.93
C LYS A 181 4.56 -13.53 7.00
N MET A 182 4.01 -13.46 8.21
CA MET A 182 4.64 -12.76 9.35
C MET A 182 6.01 -13.35 9.68
N SER A 183 6.20 -14.65 9.48
CA SER A 183 7.48 -15.35 9.67
C SER A 183 8.31 -15.49 8.39
N GLY A 184 7.96 -14.76 7.32
CA GLY A 184 8.70 -14.75 6.05
C GLY A 184 8.41 -15.93 5.13
N GLN A 185 7.35 -16.71 5.39
CA GLN A 185 6.96 -17.86 4.58
C GLN A 185 5.83 -17.49 3.62
N ASN A 186 5.88 -17.98 2.39
CA ASN A 186 4.82 -17.80 1.40
C ASN A 186 4.11 -19.15 1.15
N ILE A 187 3.34 -19.62 2.14
CA ILE A 187 2.57 -20.84 2.06
C ILE A 187 1.21 -20.53 1.42
N ARG A 188 0.85 -21.21 0.34
CA ARG A 188 -0.49 -21.05 -0.26
C ARG A 188 -1.56 -21.47 0.72
N ARG A 189 -2.62 -20.67 0.80
CA ARG A 189 -3.80 -20.93 1.62
C ARG A 189 -5.05 -20.45 0.90
N ASP A 190 -6.10 -21.26 0.92
CA ASP A 190 -7.39 -20.81 0.44
C ASP A 190 -8.01 -19.80 1.42
N PRO A 191 -8.61 -18.70 0.92
CA PRO A 191 -9.25 -17.73 1.78
C PRO A 191 -10.52 -18.32 2.41
N GLU A 192 -10.78 -17.88 3.65
CA GLU A 192 -11.94 -18.28 4.44
C GLU A 192 -12.65 -17.04 5.01
N PRO A 193 -13.98 -17.11 5.29
CA PRO A 193 -14.68 -16.03 5.96
C PRO A 193 -14.08 -15.74 7.34
N ILE A 194 -13.84 -14.45 7.64
CA ILE A 194 -13.26 -14.02 8.92
C ILE A 194 -14.28 -13.94 10.05
N GLY A 195 -15.58 -13.81 9.72
CA GLY A 195 -16.64 -13.69 10.69
C GLY A 195 -17.00 -14.99 11.39
N GLY A 196 -17.27 -14.89 12.67
CA GLY A 196 -17.86 -15.90 13.54
C GLY A 196 -19.08 -15.34 14.27
N PRO A 197 -19.74 -16.12 15.15
CA PRO A 197 -20.96 -15.68 15.85
C PRO A 197 -20.79 -14.37 16.62
N ASP A 198 -19.60 -14.15 17.18
CA ASP A 198 -19.28 -13.01 18.03
C ASP A 198 -18.65 -11.84 17.26
N THR A 199 -18.53 -11.94 15.91
CA THR A 199 -17.91 -10.88 15.10
C THR A 199 -18.83 -9.67 14.98
N TRP A 200 -18.23 -8.49 15.10
CA TRP A 200 -18.91 -7.21 14.95
C TRP A 200 -18.01 -6.19 14.27
N VAL A 201 -18.64 -5.26 13.55
CA VAL A 201 -17.99 -4.11 12.91
C VAL A 201 -18.83 -2.88 13.19
N ILE A 202 -18.21 -1.84 13.76
CA ILE A 202 -18.85 -0.55 14.04
C ILE A 202 -18.01 0.60 13.47
N ARG A 203 -18.69 1.69 13.10
CA ARG A 203 -18.07 3.01 12.92
C ARG A 203 -18.37 3.86 14.13
N ARG A 204 -17.36 4.48 14.68
CA ARG A 204 -17.45 5.40 15.80
C ARG A 204 -17.12 6.82 15.35
N GLU A 205 -18.01 7.76 15.60
CA GLU A 205 -17.83 9.19 15.41
C GLU A 205 -18.05 9.91 16.75
N GLY A 206 -16.96 10.21 17.45
CA GLY A 206 -17.03 10.67 18.84
C GLY A 206 -17.76 9.68 19.75
N ALA A 207 -18.91 10.07 20.31
CA ALA A 207 -19.76 9.19 21.14
C ALA A 207 -20.80 8.40 20.33
N ILE A 208 -20.92 8.65 19.03
CA ILE A 208 -21.93 7.99 18.18
C ILE A 208 -21.33 6.69 17.62
N GLU A 209 -22.04 5.60 17.87
CA GLU A 209 -21.74 4.30 17.28
C GLU A 209 -22.75 3.95 16.19
N THR A 210 -22.26 3.47 15.07
CA THR A 210 -23.08 2.95 13.98
C THR A 210 -22.69 1.50 13.72
N GLN A 211 -23.61 0.57 13.95
CA GLN A 211 -23.44 -0.84 13.58
C GLN A 211 -23.34 -0.95 12.06
N VAL A 212 -22.25 -1.57 11.57
CA VAL A 212 -22.03 -1.79 10.13
C VAL A 212 -22.40 -3.22 9.74
N ALA A 213 -21.91 -4.21 10.50
CA ALA A 213 -22.14 -5.62 10.24
C ALA A 213 -21.90 -6.46 11.49
N GLU A 214 -22.42 -7.69 11.50
CA GLU A 214 -22.21 -8.67 12.56
C GLU A 214 -22.25 -10.11 12.05
N GLY A 215 -21.61 -10.99 12.80
CA GLY A 215 -21.66 -12.45 12.55
C GLY A 215 -21.23 -12.85 11.16
N ALA A 216 -22.02 -13.70 10.53
CA ALA A 216 -21.76 -14.22 9.18
C ALA A 216 -21.83 -13.16 8.06
N GLN A 217 -22.28 -11.93 8.36
CA GLN A 217 -22.24 -10.83 7.40
C GLN A 217 -20.81 -10.33 7.12
N VAL A 218 -19.82 -10.80 7.90
CA VAL A 218 -18.43 -10.36 7.85
C VAL A 218 -17.55 -11.48 7.29
N ALA A 219 -17.72 -11.85 6.03
CA ALA A 219 -16.77 -12.75 5.38
C ALA A 219 -15.49 -12.01 4.97
N THR A 220 -15.63 -10.74 4.55
CA THR A 220 -14.52 -9.87 4.15
C THR A 220 -14.71 -8.48 4.76
N LEU A 221 -13.64 -7.89 5.30
CA LEU A 221 -13.58 -6.50 5.78
C LEU A 221 -12.38 -5.80 5.14
N ILE A 222 -12.63 -4.73 4.40
CA ILE A 222 -11.62 -3.95 3.70
C ILE A 222 -11.88 -2.47 3.92
N ALA A 223 -10.96 -1.77 4.58
CA ALA A 223 -10.91 -0.32 4.55
C ALA A 223 -9.93 0.12 3.47
N GLY A 224 -10.29 1.11 2.65
CA GLY A 224 -9.47 1.50 1.51
C GLY A 224 -9.50 2.99 1.23
N LEU A 225 -8.45 3.46 0.55
CA LEU A 225 -8.35 4.81 0.02
C LEU A 225 -8.84 4.82 -1.44
N PRO A 226 -9.79 5.70 -1.79
CA PRO A 226 -10.23 5.83 -3.17
C PRO A 226 -9.14 6.51 -4.00
N ASP A 227 -8.86 5.96 -5.18
CA ASP A 227 -8.04 6.63 -6.18
C ASP A 227 -8.70 6.48 -7.56
N LYS A 228 -9.20 7.58 -8.09
CA LYS A 228 -9.94 7.61 -9.37
C LYS A 228 -9.10 7.19 -10.58
N ARG A 229 -7.77 7.22 -10.47
CA ARG A 229 -6.86 6.80 -11.55
C ARG A 229 -6.88 5.29 -11.80
N PHE A 230 -7.29 4.51 -10.80
CA PHE A 230 -7.19 3.04 -10.81
C PHE A 230 -8.57 2.39 -10.68
N TYR A 231 -9.42 2.71 -11.64
CA TYR A 231 -10.72 2.07 -11.76
C TYR A 231 -10.55 0.60 -12.18
N GLY A 232 -11.19 -0.32 -11.47
CA GLY A 232 -11.19 -1.75 -11.83
C GLY A 232 -10.57 -2.70 -10.80
N LYS A 233 -10.11 -2.21 -9.65
CA LYS A 233 -9.83 -3.06 -8.50
C LYS A 233 -11.13 -3.63 -7.92
N ALA A 234 -11.08 -4.86 -7.39
CA ALA A 234 -12.22 -5.42 -6.63
C ALA A 234 -12.66 -4.52 -5.47
N ILE A 235 -11.70 -3.83 -4.84
CA ILE A 235 -11.92 -2.86 -3.75
C ILE A 235 -12.40 -1.51 -4.29
N ALA A 236 -11.88 -1.05 -5.43
CA ALA A 236 -12.16 0.29 -5.96
C ALA A 236 -13.65 0.51 -6.24
N GLY A 237 -14.37 -0.50 -6.71
CA GLY A 237 -15.80 -0.37 -7.01
C GLY A 237 -16.63 0.05 -5.79
N GLY A 238 -16.38 -0.56 -4.63
CA GLY A 238 -17.09 -0.25 -3.39
C GLY A 238 -16.59 1.03 -2.71
N VAL A 239 -15.26 1.20 -2.64
CA VAL A 239 -14.65 2.35 -1.95
C VAL A 239 -14.67 3.62 -2.79
N LEU A 240 -14.87 3.53 -4.10
CA LEU A 240 -14.98 4.68 -4.99
C LEU A 240 -16.12 5.63 -4.60
N LEU A 241 -17.16 5.13 -3.93
CA LEU A 241 -18.24 5.96 -3.40
C LEU A 241 -17.70 7.04 -2.44
N SER A 242 -16.64 6.75 -1.67
CA SER A 242 -15.97 7.73 -0.81
C SER A 242 -15.46 8.94 -1.62
N ALA A 243 -14.87 8.71 -2.79
CA ALA A 243 -14.39 9.78 -3.65
C ALA A 243 -15.53 10.64 -4.22
N MET A 244 -16.71 10.07 -4.41
CA MET A 244 -17.90 10.80 -4.88
C MET A 244 -18.52 11.62 -3.76
N LEU A 245 -18.36 11.19 -2.51
CA LEU A 245 -18.87 11.88 -1.31
C LEU A 245 -17.83 12.80 -0.66
N ASP A 246 -16.67 12.99 -1.29
CA ASP A 246 -15.52 13.74 -0.76
C ASP A 246 -15.02 13.23 0.60
N GLU A 247 -15.15 11.92 0.81
CA GLU A 247 -14.64 11.23 1.98
C GLU A 247 -13.23 10.68 1.69
N PRO A 248 -12.28 10.84 2.62
CA PRO A 248 -10.89 10.43 2.38
C PRO A 248 -10.69 8.91 2.33
N ALA A 249 -11.60 8.13 2.91
CA ALA A 249 -11.55 6.68 2.89
C ALA A 249 -12.95 6.06 3.01
N GLY A 250 -13.06 4.76 2.76
CA GLY A 250 -14.25 3.99 3.00
C GLY A 250 -13.93 2.58 3.47
N CYS A 251 -14.90 1.94 4.09
CA CYS A 251 -14.85 0.53 4.44
C CYS A 251 -15.94 -0.24 3.73
N LEU A 252 -15.58 -1.41 3.23
CA LEU A 252 -16.48 -2.40 2.66
C LEU A 252 -16.50 -3.62 3.55
N VAL A 253 -17.70 -4.03 3.97
CA VAL A 253 -17.93 -5.29 4.67
C VAL A 253 -18.85 -6.14 3.80
N CYS A 254 -18.41 -7.34 3.48
CA CYS A 254 -19.10 -8.24 2.57
C CYS A 254 -19.36 -9.59 3.22
N ASP A 255 -20.51 -10.19 2.93
CA ASP A 255 -20.89 -11.53 3.35
C ASP A 255 -20.24 -12.65 2.51
N HIS A 256 -19.44 -12.28 1.52
CA HIS A 256 -18.69 -13.18 0.63
C HIS A 256 -17.21 -12.84 0.60
N LEU A 257 -16.41 -13.80 0.17
CA LEU A 257 -14.96 -13.65 -0.02
C LEU A 257 -14.68 -12.80 -1.27
N LEU A 258 -14.12 -11.60 -1.09
CA LEU A 258 -13.71 -10.72 -2.19
C LEU A 258 -12.22 -10.84 -2.52
N ILE A 259 -11.38 -11.15 -1.53
CA ILE A 259 -9.92 -11.24 -1.70
C ILE A 259 -9.53 -12.68 -2.00
N ARG A 260 -9.72 -13.10 -3.26
CA ARG A 260 -9.31 -14.42 -3.71
C ARG A 260 -8.81 -14.39 -5.16
N THR A 261 -7.85 -15.23 -5.46
CA THR A 261 -7.21 -15.29 -6.79
C THR A 261 -7.85 -16.32 -7.72
N THR A 262 -8.68 -17.23 -7.19
CA THR A 262 -9.39 -18.24 -7.97
C THR A 262 -10.89 -18.04 -7.88
N LEU A 263 -11.56 -17.97 -9.01
CA LEU A 263 -13.01 -17.91 -9.14
C LEU A 263 -13.47 -19.10 -9.97
N ASP A 264 -14.44 -19.88 -9.46
CA ASP A 264 -15.22 -20.80 -10.29
C ASP A 264 -16.44 -20.03 -10.84
N PRO A 265 -16.47 -19.68 -12.14
CA PRO A 265 -17.59 -18.94 -12.71
C PRO A 265 -18.92 -19.69 -12.65
N ALA A 266 -18.89 -21.03 -12.62
CA ALA A 266 -20.08 -21.85 -12.54
C ALA A 266 -20.66 -21.87 -11.13
N ALA A 267 -19.81 -21.96 -10.11
CA ALA A 267 -20.21 -21.82 -8.72
C ALA A 267 -20.75 -20.43 -8.44
N HIS A 268 -20.05 -19.39 -8.94
CA HIS A 268 -20.47 -17.99 -8.77
C HIS A 268 -21.85 -17.70 -9.38
N ARG A 269 -22.12 -18.21 -10.57
CA ARG A 269 -23.45 -18.04 -11.21
C ARG A 269 -24.61 -18.71 -10.47
N ARG A 270 -24.32 -19.68 -9.61
CA ARG A 270 -25.32 -20.40 -8.78
C ARG A 270 -25.41 -19.84 -7.36
N SER A 271 -24.51 -18.92 -6.99
CA SER A 271 -24.52 -18.33 -5.66
C SER A 271 -25.65 -17.33 -5.49
N GLU A 272 -26.04 -17.10 -4.26
CA GLU A 272 -26.93 -15.98 -3.90
C GLU A 272 -26.25 -14.64 -4.19
N PRO A 273 -27.04 -13.54 -4.28
CA PRO A 273 -26.47 -12.22 -4.44
C PRO A 273 -25.45 -11.88 -3.35
N VAL A 274 -24.31 -11.34 -3.73
CA VAL A 274 -23.29 -10.84 -2.80
C VAL A 274 -23.76 -9.53 -2.19
N LEU A 275 -23.93 -9.50 -0.88
CA LEU A 275 -24.32 -8.29 -0.15
C LEU A 275 -23.09 -7.63 0.46
N SER A 276 -22.86 -6.39 0.08
CA SER A 276 -21.81 -5.57 0.66
C SER A 276 -22.39 -4.31 1.32
N ARG A 277 -21.81 -3.98 2.47
CA ARG A 277 -22.13 -2.77 3.23
C ARG A 277 -20.96 -1.82 3.07
N TYR A 278 -21.28 -0.60 2.70
CA TYR A 278 -20.32 0.48 2.62
C TYR A 278 -20.50 1.45 3.78
N VAL A 279 -19.40 1.92 4.32
CA VAL A 279 -19.37 3.04 5.24
C VAL A 279 -18.21 3.97 4.91
N GLY A 280 -18.47 5.26 4.75
CA GLY A 280 -17.45 6.29 4.59
C GLY A 280 -16.72 6.55 5.90
N LEU A 281 -15.44 6.92 5.79
CA LEU A 281 -14.58 7.23 6.93
C LEU A 281 -14.00 8.64 6.76
N ARG A 282 -14.29 9.50 7.74
CA ARG A 282 -13.71 10.84 7.91
C ARG A 282 -12.55 10.78 8.89
N GLU A 283 -11.76 11.85 8.99
CA GLU A 283 -10.65 11.90 9.95
C GLU A 283 -11.08 11.83 11.42
N THR A 284 -12.34 12.19 11.71
CA THR A 284 -12.96 12.09 13.03
C THR A 284 -13.44 10.69 13.35
N ASP A 285 -13.53 9.82 12.35
CA ASP A 285 -14.12 8.50 12.49
C ASP A 285 -13.05 7.46 12.83
N ARG A 286 -13.52 6.42 13.52
CA ARG A 286 -12.77 5.22 13.80
C ARG A 286 -13.62 4.01 13.43
N LEU A 287 -13.14 3.18 12.55
CA LEU A 287 -13.68 1.85 12.33
C LEU A 287 -13.11 0.92 13.39
N GLU A 288 -13.97 0.17 14.05
CA GLU A 288 -13.59 -0.86 15.02
C GLU A 288 -14.24 -2.19 14.64
N ALA A 289 -13.52 -3.27 14.83
CA ALA A 289 -14.02 -4.61 14.57
C ALA A 289 -13.34 -5.63 15.49
N GLY A 290 -14.08 -6.64 15.91
CA GLY A 290 -13.59 -7.66 16.83
C GLY A 290 -14.41 -8.95 16.77
N GLY A 291 -14.07 -9.91 17.64
CA GLY A 291 -14.74 -11.21 17.70
C GLY A 291 -14.49 -12.08 16.45
N PHE A 292 -13.37 -11.87 15.76
CA PHE A 292 -13.01 -12.65 14.58
C PHE A 292 -12.72 -14.10 14.89
N ARG A 293 -12.87 -14.95 13.90
CA ARG A 293 -12.42 -16.34 13.99
C ARG A 293 -10.92 -16.39 14.28
N THR A 294 -10.51 -17.37 15.09
CA THR A 294 -9.10 -17.56 15.49
C THR A 294 -8.18 -17.71 14.29
N GLY A 295 -7.08 -16.95 14.30
CA GLY A 295 -6.08 -16.97 13.22
C GLY A 295 -6.27 -15.85 12.19
N ALA A 296 -7.27 -14.99 12.31
CA ALA A 296 -7.39 -13.79 11.51
C ALA A 296 -6.22 -12.84 11.80
N VAL A 297 -5.76 -12.13 10.79
CA VAL A 297 -4.60 -11.20 10.86
C VAL A 297 -5.02 -9.84 10.34
N LEU A 298 -4.66 -8.79 11.10
CA LEU A 298 -4.76 -7.41 10.61
C LEU A 298 -3.60 -7.15 9.67
N CYS A 299 -3.90 -6.67 8.47
CA CYS A 299 -2.92 -6.39 7.41
C CYS A 299 -3.10 -4.99 6.85
N ALA A 300 -2.01 -4.36 6.40
CA ALA A 300 -2.03 -3.10 5.65
C ALA A 300 -1.16 -3.24 4.38
N ASP A 301 -1.71 -2.85 3.22
CA ASP A 301 -1.05 -2.94 1.91
C ASP A 301 -0.43 -4.33 1.65
N GLY A 302 -1.16 -5.39 2.04
CA GLY A 302 -0.71 -6.78 1.92
C GLY A 302 0.38 -7.21 2.91
N ASN A 303 0.70 -6.37 3.92
CA ASN A 303 1.66 -6.68 4.97
C ASN A 303 0.94 -7.04 6.28
N PRO A 304 1.16 -8.24 6.83
CA PRO A 304 0.62 -8.62 8.13
C PRO A 304 1.20 -7.74 9.25
N LEU A 305 0.32 -7.22 10.12
CA LEU A 305 0.69 -6.37 11.27
C LEU A 305 0.51 -7.09 12.59
N ALA A 306 -0.62 -7.78 12.79
CA ALA A 306 -0.93 -8.46 14.04
C ALA A 306 -1.84 -9.67 13.83
N LEU A 307 -1.53 -10.78 14.50
CA LEU A 307 -2.44 -11.90 14.68
C LEU A 307 -3.52 -11.49 15.69
N MET A 308 -4.79 -11.69 15.33
CA MET A 308 -5.94 -11.30 16.17
C MET A 308 -6.35 -12.44 17.09
N SER A 309 -6.50 -12.14 18.37
CA SER A 309 -7.18 -13.01 19.33
C SER A 309 -8.70 -12.72 19.34
N ALA A 310 -9.48 -13.59 20.00
CA ALA A 310 -10.94 -13.42 20.11
C ALA A 310 -11.36 -12.14 20.85
N THR A 311 -10.50 -11.59 21.71
CA THR A 311 -10.77 -10.39 22.52
C THR A 311 -10.15 -9.12 21.93
N ASP A 312 -9.36 -9.23 20.88
CA ASP A 312 -8.72 -8.07 20.28
C ASP A 312 -9.70 -7.26 19.43
N ILE A 313 -9.50 -5.95 19.48
CA ILE A 313 -10.25 -4.98 18.71
C ILE A 313 -9.30 -4.37 17.68
N ALA A 314 -9.50 -4.73 16.41
CA ALA A 314 -8.86 -4.03 15.31
C ALA A 314 -9.47 -2.64 15.15
N HIS A 315 -8.63 -1.66 14.78
CA HIS A 315 -9.13 -0.35 14.43
C HIS A 315 -8.46 0.21 13.19
N VAL A 316 -9.22 1.04 12.47
CA VAL A 316 -8.74 1.80 11.31
C VAL A 316 -9.18 3.25 11.45
N ARG A 317 -8.24 4.16 11.23
CA ARG A 317 -8.49 5.61 11.17
C ARG A 317 -7.85 6.17 9.90
N VAL A 318 -8.48 7.15 9.29
CA VAL A 318 -7.87 7.87 8.17
C VAL A 318 -7.20 9.16 8.64
N ARG A 319 -6.08 9.49 8.02
CA ARG A 319 -5.39 10.78 8.20
C ARG A 319 -5.09 11.38 6.83
N ARG A 320 -5.50 12.62 6.61
CA ARG A 320 -5.12 13.39 5.41
C ARG A 320 -3.65 13.79 5.49
N GLY A 321 -2.99 13.85 4.34
CA GLY A 321 -1.65 14.42 4.23
C GLY A 321 -0.54 13.65 4.91
N LEU A 322 -0.69 12.33 5.11
CA LEU A 322 0.35 11.49 5.73
C LEU A 322 1.62 11.37 4.88
N ALA A 323 1.49 11.43 3.56
CA ALA A 323 2.62 11.43 2.65
C ALA A 323 2.50 12.55 1.62
N ARG A 324 3.63 12.98 1.08
CA ARG A 324 3.71 13.87 -0.07
C ARG A 324 4.13 13.04 -1.28
N SER A 325 3.32 13.03 -2.33
CA SER A 325 3.61 12.30 -3.56
C SER A 325 3.64 13.27 -4.73
N LEU A 326 4.52 13.02 -5.69
CA LEU A 326 4.54 13.78 -6.93
C LEU A 326 3.50 13.20 -7.90
N ARG A 327 2.84 14.11 -8.61
CA ARG A 327 1.97 13.78 -9.74
C ARG A 327 2.48 14.48 -10.98
N LEU A 328 2.40 13.77 -12.11
CA LEU A 328 2.60 14.39 -13.41
C LEU A 328 1.43 15.33 -13.66
N LYS A 329 1.69 16.59 -13.95
CA LYS A 329 0.65 17.49 -14.44
C LYS A 329 0.19 17.01 -15.81
N GLU A 330 -1.10 16.80 -15.95
CA GLU A 330 -1.68 16.57 -17.28
C GLU A 330 -1.61 17.89 -18.04
N ASN A 331 -0.94 17.89 -19.19
CA ASN A 331 -1.06 18.99 -20.13
C ASN A 331 -2.52 19.00 -20.61
N THR A 332 -3.34 19.86 -20.04
CA THR A 332 -4.66 20.18 -20.58
C THR A 332 -4.42 20.74 -22.01
N ARG A 333 -4.57 19.87 -23.00
CA ARG A 333 -4.70 20.27 -24.39
C ARG A 333 -6.15 20.61 -24.69
#